data_460bc15948b85f246bd54c670d6e3174
#
_entry.id   460bc15948b85f246bd54c670d6e3174
#
_cell.length_a   1.000
_cell.length_b   1.000
_cell.length_c   1.000
_cell.angle_alpha   90.00
_cell.angle_beta   90.00
_cell.angle_gamma   90.00
#
_symmetry.space_group_name_H-M   'P 1'
#
loop_
_entity.id
_entity.type
_entity.pdbx_description
1 polymer ?
#
loop_
_entity_poly.entity_id
_entity_poly.type
_entity_poly.pdbx_seq_one_letter_code
_entity_poly.pdbx_strand_id
1 'polypeptide(L)'
;MLLSTLDWGIIIAFFIISLGIGLWTARSAGKSVNDFFLSGRNMPWWLLGISMVATTFSADTPNLVTDIVRTNGVSGNWVWWAFLLTGMLTVFVYAKLWRRSEVLTDLEFYELRYSGKGAAFLRGFRALYLGVFFNIMIMATVCLAAIKIGGVLLGFSPVETLFIAATITVIYSSMGGLKGVIITDFFQFILAMAATLGAAVVLVDLPQVGGLEALISHPDVVPKLDLIPDISEGEVFLVLFIIPIALQWWSVWYPGAEPGGGGYIAQRMLSAKDEKNAIWATLLFNFMHYAVRPWPWILVALTSVIVFPTLDSIQAAFPDLDPSVIGHDLAYPAMMSFLPSGLLGLLLASLIAAFMSTLSSHLNWGSSYVVHDFYRRFVEPDATEKKLVAIGRITTVVLMVLAGLLALALQNALQAFSILLQIGAGTGLLFILRWFWWRINIYSEITAMVVSFFIALYLELIHPALGGSPIDATTQLLIGVGITTLSWVGVTLLTRPEPEEVLYSFIEKINPGGPGWKAVHKKAADDGKKLHVSASGWNVPLGIVCMLLGALAIYSMMFATGYFLYGETILALEVSALALVSSLGLFYYWKKLRNTEI
;
A
#
# COMPACT_ATOMS: atom_id res chain seq x y z
N MET A 1 2.08 -14.35 31.04
CA MET A 1 2.23 -14.81 29.64
C MET A 1 1.00 -15.61 29.25
N LEU A 2 0.30 -15.23 28.18
CA LEU A 2 -0.88 -15.93 27.68
C LEU A 2 -0.53 -17.17 26.82
N LEU A 3 0.76 -17.33 26.43
CA LEU A 3 1.20 -18.36 25.49
C LEU A 3 1.53 -19.68 26.17
N SER A 4 1.03 -20.78 25.61
CA SER A 4 1.36 -22.15 25.97
C SER A 4 2.65 -22.63 25.27
N THR A 5 3.13 -23.83 25.66
CA THR A 5 4.26 -24.47 24.99
C THR A 5 3.99 -24.74 23.51
N LEU A 6 2.72 -25.05 23.15
CA LEU A 6 2.31 -25.27 21.77
C LEU A 6 2.41 -23.97 20.94
N ASP A 7 1.98 -22.84 21.49
CA ASP A 7 2.04 -21.53 20.83
C ASP A 7 3.49 -21.15 20.54
N TRP A 8 4.39 -21.31 21.51
CA TRP A 8 5.82 -21.10 21.31
C TRP A 8 6.43 -22.04 20.27
N GLY A 9 6.00 -23.31 20.27
CA GLY A 9 6.43 -24.29 19.26
C GLY A 9 6.08 -23.83 17.83
N ILE A 10 4.86 -23.31 17.61
CA ILE A 10 4.39 -22.79 16.32
C ILE A 10 5.20 -21.55 15.89
N ILE A 11 5.42 -20.60 16.81
CA ILE A 11 6.20 -19.39 16.54
C ILE A 11 7.65 -19.73 16.15
N ILE A 12 8.28 -20.63 16.91
CA ILE A 12 9.66 -21.07 16.63
C ILE A 12 9.73 -21.79 15.28
N ALA A 13 8.77 -22.68 14.98
CA ALA A 13 8.71 -23.37 13.68
C ALA A 13 8.58 -22.37 12.52
N PHE A 14 7.75 -21.34 12.68
CA PHE A 14 7.62 -20.25 11.71
C PHE A 14 8.96 -19.54 11.45
N PHE A 15 9.70 -19.18 12.50
CA PHE A 15 11.02 -18.55 12.37
C PHE A 15 12.04 -19.45 11.68
N ILE A 16 12.08 -20.74 12.01
CA ILE A 16 12.98 -21.71 11.38
C ILE A 16 12.71 -21.81 9.87
N ILE A 17 11.45 -21.91 9.48
CA ILE A 17 11.05 -21.97 8.06
C ILE A 17 11.44 -20.66 7.34
N SER A 18 11.09 -19.51 7.90
CA SER A 18 11.38 -18.20 7.31
C SER A 18 12.90 -17.96 7.14
N LEU A 19 13.69 -18.30 8.16
CA LEU A 19 15.14 -18.20 8.09
C LEU A 19 15.73 -19.19 7.06
N GLY A 20 15.19 -20.42 6.98
CA GLY A 20 15.58 -21.42 5.99
C GLY A 20 15.37 -20.92 4.56
N ILE A 21 14.24 -20.29 4.27
CA ILE A 21 13.97 -19.66 2.97
C ILE A 21 14.96 -18.52 2.69
N GLY A 22 15.20 -17.66 3.69
CA GLY A 22 16.17 -16.55 3.59
C GLY A 22 17.59 -17.05 3.24
N LEU A 23 18.07 -18.07 3.94
CA LEU A 23 19.38 -18.69 3.69
C LEU A 23 19.46 -19.36 2.31
N TRP A 24 18.41 -20.05 1.91
CA TRP A 24 18.35 -20.68 0.57
C TRP A 24 18.44 -19.65 -0.55
N THR A 25 17.70 -18.54 -0.44
CA THR A 25 17.66 -17.49 -1.46
C THR A 25 18.91 -16.60 -1.45
N ALA A 26 19.62 -16.49 -0.33
CA ALA A 26 20.84 -15.69 -0.18
C ALA A 26 21.93 -16.04 -1.20
N ARG A 27 21.99 -17.30 -1.65
CA ARG A 27 22.97 -17.78 -2.65
C ARG A 27 22.81 -17.12 -4.02
N SER A 28 21.61 -16.66 -4.37
CA SER A 28 21.32 -16.00 -5.66
C SER A 28 21.27 -14.47 -5.56
N ALA A 29 20.94 -13.92 -4.41
CA ALA A 29 20.69 -12.48 -4.23
C ALA A 29 21.95 -11.59 -4.27
N GLY A 30 23.11 -12.14 -3.97
CA GLY A 30 24.36 -11.36 -3.82
C GLY A 30 25.15 -11.11 -5.09
N LYS A 31 24.68 -11.50 -6.28
CA LYS A 31 25.45 -11.47 -7.52
C LYS A 31 25.48 -10.09 -8.21
N SER A 32 24.36 -9.40 -8.21
CA SER A 32 24.22 -8.07 -8.82
C SER A 32 23.13 -7.25 -8.13
N VAL A 33 23.13 -5.93 -8.40
CA VAL A 33 22.06 -5.01 -7.95
C VAL A 33 20.70 -5.45 -8.50
N ASN A 34 20.65 -5.89 -9.77
CA ASN A 34 19.42 -6.39 -10.40
C ASN A 34 18.90 -7.68 -9.74
N ASP A 35 19.79 -8.60 -9.36
CA ASP A 35 19.39 -9.81 -8.62
C ASP A 35 18.93 -9.48 -7.21
N PHE A 36 19.59 -8.55 -6.53
CA PHE A 36 19.28 -8.18 -5.16
C PHE A 36 17.95 -7.42 -5.04
N PHE A 37 17.71 -6.41 -5.90
CA PHE A 37 16.55 -5.53 -5.81
C PHE A 37 15.39 -5.87 -6.75
N LEU A 38 15.61 -6.63 -7.84
CA LEU A 38 14.60 -7.01 -8.82
C LEU A 38 14.52 -8.53 -9.10
N SER A 39 15.21 -9.35 -8.32
CA SER A 39 15.16 -10.82 -8.47
C SER A 39 15.50 -11.30 -9.89
N GLY A 40 16.39 -10.57 -10.60
CA GLY A 40 16.77 -10.88 -11.99
C GLY A 40 15.64 -10.71 -13.03
N ARG A 41 14.54 -10.01 -12.68
CA ARG A 41 13.37 -9.78 -13.54
C ARG A 41 12.73 -11.07 -14.09
N ASN A 42 12.67 -12.12 -13.29
CA ASN A 42 12.17 -13.43 -13.72
C ASN A 42 11.09 -13.99 -12.79
N MET A 43 10.30 -13.13 -12.15
CA MET A 43 9.28 -13.54 -11.20
C MET A 43 7.93 -13.79 -11.88
N PRO A 44 7.22 -14.91 -11.55
CA PRO A 44 5.90 -15.19 -12.05
C PRO A 44 4.83 -14.34 -11.33
N TRP A 45 3.74 -14.07 -12.05
CA TRP A 45 2.65 -13.20 -11.60
C TRP A 45 2.03 -13.57 -10.25
N TRP A 46 1.85 -14.87 -9.98
CA TRP A 46 1.20 -15.33 -8.75
C TRP A 46 2.05 -15.08 -7.50
N LEU A 47 3.38 -15.26 -7.59
CA LEU A 47 4.29 -14.92 -6.50
C LEU A 47 4.32 -13.41 -6.27
N LEU A 48 4.41 -12.61 -7.34
CA LEU A 48 4.44 -11.16 -7.23
C LEU A 48 3.14 -10.60 -6.68
N GLY A 49 1.98 -11.09 -7.15
CA GLY A 49 0.68 -10.65 -6.67
C GLY A 49 0.48 -10.95 -5.18
N ILE A 50 0.83 -12.14 -4.74
CA ILE A 50 0.78 -12.50 -3.32
C ILE A 50 1.79 -11.69 -2.49
N SER A 51 3.00 -11.44 -3.01
CA SER A 51 3.97 -10.57 -2.32
C SER A 51 3.45 -9.14 -2.17
N MET A 52 2.78 -8.57 -3.19
CA MET A 52 2.12 -7.27 -3.07
C MET A 52 1.07 -7.27 -1.96
N VAL A 53 0.21 -8.30 -1.89
CA VAL A 53 -0.81 -8.44 -0.84
C VAL A 53 -0.15 -8.59 0.53
N ALA A 54 0.84 -9.47 0.66
CA ALA A 54 1.52 -9.71 1.92
C ALA A 54 2.21 -8.45 2.46
N THR A 55 2.84 -7.66 1.57
CA THR A 55 3.47 -6.39 1.95
C THR A 55 2.46 -5.35 2.44
N THR A 56 1.24 -5.33 1.85
CA THR A 56 0.14 -4.45 2.29
C THR A 56 -0.67 -5.04 3.45
N PHE A 57 -0.41 -6.27 3.81
CA PHE A 57 -0.89 -6.91 5.03
C PHE A 57 0.16 -6.74 6.12
N SER A 58 0.15 -5.62 6.74
CA SER A 58 1.02 -5.29 7.87
C SER A 58 0.36 -5.62 9.20
N ALA A 59 1.14 -5.72 10.26
CA ALA A 59 0.64 -5.98 11.62
C ALA A 59 -0.28 -4.85 12.15
N ASP A 60 -0.16 -3.64 11.62
CA ASP A 60 -1.03 -2.50 11.94
C ASP A 60 -2.38 -2.54 11.22
N THR A 61 -2.50 -3.25 10.10
CA THR A 61 -3.73 -3.24 9.29
C THR A 61 -4.96 -3.78 10.03
N PRO A 62 -4.92 -4.92 10.75
CA PRO A 62 -6.05 -5.38 11.55
C PRO A 62 -6.45 -4.40 12.66
N ASN A 63 -5.45 -3.74 13.28
CA ASN A 63 -5.68 -2.72 14.30
C ASN A 63 -6.38 -1.50 13.69
N LEU A 64 -5.91 -1.02 12.53
CA LEU A 64 -6.52 0.09 11.80
C LEU A 64 -7.97 -0.21 11.38
N VAL A 65 -8.23 -1.40 10.83
CA VAL A 65 -9.60 -1.82 10.46
C VAL A 65 -10.49 -1.88 11.70
N THR A 66 -9.96 -2.35 12.83
CA THR A 66 -10.70 -2.41 14.09
C THR A 66 -11.04 -1.02 14.61
N ASP A 67 -10.10 -0.08 14.58
CA ASP A 67 -10.36 1.32 14.93
C ASP A 67 -11.46 1.92 14.06
N ILE A 68 -11.34 1.80 12.74
CA ILE A 68 -12.33 2.31 11.77
C ILE A 68 -13.73 1.73 12.03
N VAL A 69 -13.85 0.40 12.17
CA VAL A 69 -15.17 -0.24 12.36
C VAL A 69 -15.78 0.14 13.70
N ARG A 70 -14.99 0.23 14.77
CA ARG A 70 -15.49 0.65 16.09
C ARG A 70 -15.94 2.10 16.12
N THR A 71 -15.29 2.99 15.39
CA THR A 71 -15.59 4.42 15.36
C THR A 71 -16.65 4.77 14.30
N ASN A 72 -16.47 4.32 13.07
CA ASN A 72 -17.24 4.75 11.90
C ASN A 72 -18.08 3.64 11.24
N GLY A 73 -18.16 2.44 11.86
CA GLY A 73 -18.82 1.29 11.26
C GLY A 73 -18.02 0.69 10.07
N VAL A 74 -18.60 -0.33 9.44
CA VAL A 74 -17.98 -1.03 8.30
C VAL A 74 -17.79 -0.09 7.11
N SER A 75 -18.73 0.81 6.87
CA SER A 75 -18.66 1.82 5.82
C SER A 75 -17.48 2.79 5.97
N GLY A 76 -16.95 3.00 7.20
CA GLY A 76 -15.74 3.80 7.42
C GLY A 76 -14.52 3.30 6.65
N ASN A 77 -14.51 2.04 6.22
CA ASN A 77 -13.41 1.46 5.43
C ASN A 77 -13.31 2.03 4.00
N TRP A 78 -14.27 2.82 3.53
CA TRP A 78 -14.14 3.52 2.25
C TRP A 78 -12.91 4.43 2.20
N VAL A 79 -12.38 4.87 3.32
CA VAL A 79 -11.12 5.62 3.42
C VAL A 79 -9.95 4.89 2.73
N TRP A 80 -9.95 3.56 2.71
CA TRP A 80 -8.95 2.77 2.00
C TRP A 80 -9.53 1.91 0.87
N TRP A 81 -10.81 1.51 0.91
CA TRP A 81 -11.46 0.77 -0.19
C TRP A 81 -11.46 1.55 -1.50
N ALA A 82 -11.57 2.87 -1.46
CA ALA A 82 -11.55 3.72 -2.64
C ALA A 82 -10.28 3.56 -3.50
N PHE A 83 -9.15 3.17 -2.90
CA PHE A 83 -7.91 2.94 -3.63
C PHE A 83 -7.91 1.70 -4.54
N LEU A 84 -8.95 0.87 -4.50
CA LEU A 84 -9.20 -0.14 -5.53
C LEU A 84 -9.24 0.48 -6.93
N LEU A 85 -9.81 1.68 -7.07
CA LEU A 85 -9.86 2.40 -8.35
C LEU A 85 -8.46 2.70 -8.88
N THR A 86 -7.56 3.19 -8.03
CA THR A 86 -6.12 3.37 -8.36
C THR A 86 -5.46 2.05 -8.72
N GLY A 87 -5.73 1.00 -7.96
CA GLY A 87 -5.21 -0.34 -8.22
C GLY A 87 -5.63 -0.87 -9.58
N MET A 88 -6.91 -0.77 -9.92
CA MET A 88 -7.44 -1.22 -11.22
C MET A 88 -6.97 -0.35 -12.39
N LEU A 89 -6.80 0.97 -12.17
CA LEU A 89 -6.15 1.84 -13.14
C LEU A 89 -4.71 1.38 -13.40
N THR A 90 -3.98 1.03 -12.36
CA THR A 90 -2.61 0.48 -12.48
C THR A 90 -2.59 -0.81 -13.29
N VAL A 91 -3.52 -1.74 -13.06
CA VAL A 91 -3.62 -3.01 -13.80
C VAL A 91 -3.74 -2.79 -15.31
N PHE A 92 -4.72 -1.97 -15.73
CA PHE A 92 -5.10 -1.91 -17.14
C PHE A 92 -4.41 -0.82 -17.94
N VAL A 93 -3.74 0.13 -17.26
CA VAL A 93 -3.07 1.25 -17.93
C VAL A 93 -1.57 1.26 -17.68
N TYR A 94 -1.12 1.13 -16.43
CA TYR A 94 0.27 1.42 -16.07
C TYR A 94 1.18 0.21 -15.92
N ALA A 95 0.68 -0.98 -15.54
CA ALA A 95 1.54 -2.14 -15.26
C ALA A 95 2.44 -2.50 -16.46
N LYS A 96 1.90 -2.43 -17.68
CA LYS A 96 2.67 -2.64 -18.90
C LYS A 96 3.69 -1.53 -19.16
N LEU A 97 3.34 -0.26 -18.88
CA LEU A 97 4.23 0.88 -19.10
C LEU A 97 5.43 0.81 -18.16
N TRP A 98 5.20 0.47 -16.89
CA TRP A 98 6.27 0.22 -15.93
C TRP A 98 7.19 -0.91 -16.38
N ARG A 99 6.65 -2.06 -16.76
CA ARG A 99 7.49 -3.17 -17.20
C ARG A 99 8.28 -2.85 -18.46
N ARG A 100 7.70 -2.08 -19.40
CA ARG A 100 8.32 -1.61 -20.65
C ARG A 100 9.40 -0.58 -20.39
N SER A 101 9.31 0.22 -19.34
CA SER A 101 10.30 1.26 -19.02
C SER A 101 11.70 0.68 -18.74
N GLU A 102 11.77 -0.58 -18.26
CA GLU A 102 13.01 -1.29 -17.93
C GLU A 102 13.92 -0.58 -16.93
N VAL A 103 13.40 0.41 -16.21
CA VAL A 103 14.12 1.10 -15.14
C VAL A 103 14.37 0.13 -13.96
N LEU A 104 15.37 0.39 -13.13
CA LEU A 104 15.66 -0.41 -11.95
C LEU A 104 14.78 0.01 -10.77
N THR A 105 14.55 1.32 -10.67
CA THR A 105 13.64 1.91 -9.67
C THR A 105 12.66 2.85 -10.36
N ASP A 106 11.51 3.07 -9.76
CA ASP A 106 10.53 4.05 -10.26
C ASP A 106 11.08 5.50 -10.23
N LEU A 107 12.12 5.78 -9.46
CA LEU A 107 12.79 7.09 -9.46
C LEU A 107 13.63 7.34 -10.71
N GLU A 108 14.12 6.31 -11.40
CA GLU A 108 14.76 6.48 -12.70
C GLU A 108 13.83 7.08 -13.75
N PHE A 109 12.50 6.94 -13.54
CA PHE A 109 11.50 7.57 -14.39
C PHE A 109 11.72 9.08 -14.54
N TYR A 110 12.23 9.75 -13.50
CA TYR A 110 12.48 11.19 -13.57
C TYR A 110 13.55 11.55 -14.61
N GLU A 111 14.60 10.77 -14.74
CA GLU A 111 15.62 11.00 -15.79
C GLU A 111 15.22 10.38 -17.14
N LEU A 112 14.26 9.45 -17.17
CA LEU A 112 13.68 8.95 -18.40
C LEU A 112 12.69 9.96 -19.03
N ARG A 113 11.93 10.67 -18.19
CA ARG A 113 10.84 11.56 -18.61
C ARG A 113 11.25 13.02 -18.69
N TYR A 114 12.22 13.44 -17.89
CA TYR A 114 12.69 14.82 -17.76
C TYR A 114 14.19 14.90 -17.97
N SER A 115 14.70 16.12 -18.10
CA SER A 115 16.11 16.34 -18.44
C SER A 115 16.85 17.26 -17.47
N GLY A 116 18.16 17.29 -17.64
CA GLY A 116 19.06 18.25 -17.00
C GLY A 116 19.25 18.04 -15.49
N LYS A 117 19.83 19.07 -14.85
CA LYS A 117 20.15 19.03 -13.42
C LYS A 117 18.91 18.91 -12.51
N GLY A 118 17.75 19.41 -12.99
CA GLY A 118 16.49 19.31 -12.23
C GLY A 118 16.00 17.87 -12.10
N ALA A 119 16.07 17.08 -13.16
CA ALA A 119 15.68 15.66 -13.14
C ALA A 119 16.61 14.86 -12.22
N ALA A 120 17.92 15.06 -12.32
CA ALA A 120 18.89 14.41 -11.45
C ALA A 120 18.68 14.82 -9.98
N PHE A 121 18.48 16.11 -9.71
CA PHE A 121 18.17 16.60 -8.35
C PHE A 121 16.91 15.93 -7.79
N LEU A 122 15.82 15.93 -8.57
CA LEU A 122 14.55 15.35 -8.11
C LEU A 122 14.70 13.85 -7.84
N ARG A 123 15.39 13.10 -8.69
CA ARG A 123 15.70 11.70 -8.48
C ARG A 123 16.45 11.48 -7.16
N GLY A 124 17.54 12.20 -6.93
CA GLY A 124 18.33 12.08 -5.69
C GLY A 124 17.60 12.55 -4.45
N PHE A 125 16.88 13.68 -4.54
CA PHE A 125 16.06 14.19 -3.43
C PHE A 125 14.98 13.18 -3.05
N ARG A 126 14.21 12.67 -4.02
CA ARG A 126 13.15 11.68 -3.75
C ARG A 126 13.72 10.35 -3.25
N ALA A 127 14.92 9.98 -3.61
CA ALA A 127 15.57 8.80 -3.05
C ALA A 127 15.74 8.90 -1.52
N LEU A 128 16.09 10.06 -1.00
CA LEU A 128 16.16 10.30 0.44
C LEU A 128 14.80 10.60 1.05
N TYR A 129 13.98 11.41 0.37
CA TYR A 129 12.65 11.81 0.85
C TYR A 129 11.71 10.61 0.99
N LEU A 130 11.58 9.76 -0.03
CA LEU A 130 10.73 8.58 0.00
C LEU A 130 11.45 7.37 0.63
N GLY A 131 12.68 7.10 0.22
CA GLY A 131 13.40 5.89 0.62
C GLY A 131 13.92 5.93 2.06
N VAL A 132 14.09 7.12 2.64
CA VAL A 132 14.53 7.29 4.02
C VAL A 132 13.41 7.89 4.86
N PHE A 133 13.07 9.18 4.67
CA PHE A 133 12.18 9.91 5.58
C PHE A 133 10.78 9.27 5.68
N PHE A 134 10.04 9.17 4.57
CA PHE A 134 8.70 8.58 4.61
C PHE A 134 8.72 7.08 4.88
N ASN A 135 9.71 6.39 4.37
CA ASN A 135 9.86 4.97 4.61
C ASN A 135 10.08 4.65 6.10
N ILE A 136 10.88 5.45 6.80
CA ILE A 136 11.06 5.35 8.25
C ILE A 136 9.74 5.61 8.98
N MET A 137 8.96 6.62 8.57
CA MET A 137 7.65 6.90 9.17
C MET A 137 6.70 5.72 9.04
N ILE A 138 6.58 5.14 7.84
CA ILE A 138 5.71 3.97 7.61
C ILE A 138 6.20 2.77 8.43
N MET A 139 7.49 2.48 8.42
CA MET A 139 8.05 1.39 9.22
C MET A 139 7.85 1.61 10.72
N ALA A 140 7.89 2.86 11.19
CA ALA A 140 7.66 3.19 12.59
C ALA A 140 6.22 2.92 13.04
N THR A 141 5.20 3.15 12.17
CA THR A 141 3.81 2.79 12.49
C THR A 141 3.64 1.27 12.61
N VAL A 142 4.29 0.50 11.74
CA VAL A 142 4.31 -0.96 11.81
C VAL A 142 5.01 -1.45 13.08
N CYS A 143 6.11 -0.81 13.47
CA CYS A 143 6.81 -1.09 14.73
C CYS A 143 5.95 -0.75 15.95
N LEU A 144 5.17 0.34 15.92
CA LEU A 144 4.23 0.69 16.99
C LEU A 144 3.14 -0.38 17.17
N ALA A 145 2.61 -0.92 16.07
CA ALA A 145 1.67 -2.05 16.14
C ALA A 145 2.31 -3.29 16.78
N ALA A 146 3.56 -3.60 16.44
CA ALA A 146 4.29 -4.70 17.08
C ALA A 146 4.48 -4.45 18.59
N ILE A 147 4.77 -3.21 19.02
CA ILE A 147 4.85 -2.84 20.44
C ILE A 147 3.52 -3.12 21.15
N LYS A 148 2.38 -2.70 20.58
CA LYS A 148 1.04 -2.92 21.14
C LYS A 148 0.72 -4.42 21.24
N ILE A 149 0.98 -5.18 20.19
CA ILE A 149 0.78 -6.64 20.16
C ILE A 149 1.67 -7.34 21.19
N GLY A 150 2.95 -6.98 21.23
CA GLY A 150 3.92 -7.53 22.18
C GLY A 150 3.57 -7.24 23.64
N GLY A 151 3.12 -6.02 23.93
CA GLY A 151 2.66 -5.63 25.27
C GLY A 151 1.45 -6.44 25.72
N VAL A 152 0.40 -6.55 24.90
CA VAL A 152 -0.85 -7.26 25.22
C VAL A 152 -0.63 -8.77 25.34
N LEU A 153 0.04 -9.40 24.36
CA LEU A 153 0.09 -10.86 24.25
C LEU A 153 1.31 -11.48 24.93
N LEU A 154 2.43 -10.78 24.98
CA LEU A 154 3.70 -11.30 25.50
C LEU A 154 4.12 -10.67 26.84
N GLY A 155 3.53 -9.52 27.19
CA GLY A 155 3.97 -8.73 28.35
C GLY A 155 5.37 -8.13 28.17
N PHE A 156 5.83 -7.94 26.93
CA PHE A 156 7.13 -7.35 26.64
C PHE A 156 7.08 -5.83 26.72
N SER A 157 8.17 -5.24 27.16
CA SER A 157 8.36 -3.80 27.04
C SER A 157 8.50 -3.38 25.57
N PRO A 158 8.23 -2.10 25.22
CA PRO A 158 8.42 -1.59 23.87
C PRO A 158 9.82 -1.88 23.30
N VAL A 159 10.86 -1.71 24.12
CA VAL A 159 12.25 -1.91 23.70
C VAL A 159 12.56 -3.38 23.44
N GLU A 160 12.09 -4.29 24.30
CA GLU A 160 12.28 -5.74 24.12
C GLU A 160 11.58 -6.22 22.84
N THR A 161 10.33 -5.79 22.61
CA THR A 161 9.58 -6.13 21.41
C THR A 161 10.31 -5.69 20.15
N LEU A 162 10.76 -4.43 20.11
CA LEU A 162 11.47 -3.89 18.95
C LEU A 162 12.82 -4.57 18.74
N PHE A 163 13.59 -4.81 19.80
CA PHE A 163 14.90 -5.42 19.67
C PHE A 163 14.81 -6.82 19.06
N ILE A 164 13.88 -7.64 19.53
CA ILE A 164 13.67 -9.02 19.03
C ILE A 164 13.17 -8.96 17.57
N ALA A 165 12.09 -8.23 17.32
CA ALA A 165 11.44 -8.17 16.01
C ALA A 165 12.36 -7.56 14.94
N ALA A 166 13.05 -6.45 15.27
CA ALA A 166 13.99 -5.79 14.37
C ALA A 166 15.20 -6.66 14.04
N THR A 167 15.80 -7.29 15.03
CA THR A 167 16.99 -8.14 14.83
C THR A 167 16.68 -9.27 13.85
N ILE A 168 15.59 -9.99 14.06
CA ILE A 168 15.19 -11.10 13.18
C ILE A 168 14.90 -10.59 11.76
N THR A 169 14.16 -9.49 11.64
CA THR A 169 13.78 -8.91 10.34
C THR A 169 15.00 -8.44 9.55
N VAL A 170 15.96 -7.77 10.20
CA VAL A 170 17.19 -7.29 9.57
C VAL A 170 18.06 -8.45 9.09
N ILE A 171 18.28 -9.47 9.92
CA ILE A 171 19.06 -10.66 9.53
C ILE A 171 18.47 -11.28 8.28
N TYR A 172 17.17 -11.54 8.28
CA TYR A 172 16.45 -12.14 7.18
C TYR A 172 16.47 -11.27 5.90
N SER A 173 16.12 -9.97 6.00
CA SER A 173 16.02 -9.06 4.87
C SER A 173 17.35 -8.78 4.19
N SER A 174 18.44 -8.64 4.99
CA SER A 174 19.77 -8.36 4.46
C SER A 174 20.40 -9.53 3.71
N MET A 175 19.90 -10.75 3.91
CA MET A 175 20.45 -11.96 3.29
C MET A 175 19.79 -12.32 1.96
N GLY A 176 18.47 -12.33 1.90
CA GLY A 176 17.68 -12.92 0.81
C GLY A 176 17.44 -12.02 -0.40
N GLY A 177 17.63 -10.71 -0.27
CA GLY A 177 17.22 -9.73 -1.29
C GLY A 177 15.73 -9.86 -1.62
N LEU A 178 15.28 -9.22 -2.72
CA LEU A 178 13.86 -9.23 -3.10
C LEU A 178 13.32 -10.66 -3.36
N LYS A 179 14.13 -11.58 -3.89
CA LYS A 179 13.69 -12.96 -4.13
C LYS A 179 13.32 -13.69 -2.84
N GLY A 180 14.12 -13.49 -1.80
CA GLY A 180 13.82 -14.03 -0.47
C GLY A 180 12.52 -13.46 0.09
N VAL A 181 12.35 -12.15 -0.01
CA VAL A 181 11.13 -11.45 0.40
C VAL A 181 9.90 -12.03 -0.31
N ILE A 182 9.90 -12.11 -1.64
CA ILE A 182 8.75 -12.61 -2.43
C ILE A 182 8.36 -14.05 -2.05
N ILE A 183 9.33 -14.94 -1.85
CA ILE A 183 9.05 -16.35 -1.54
C ILE A 183 8.52 -16.50 -0.10
N THR A 184 9.09 -15.79 0.86
CA THR A 184 8.58 -15.80 2.23
C THR A 184 7.22 -15.12 2.34
N ASP A 185 6.98 -14.03 1.62
CA ASP A 185 5.67 -13.37 1.54
C ASP A 185 4.56 -14.33 1.16
N PHE A 186 4.82 -15.22 0.21
CA PHE A 186 3.83 -16.23 -0.21
C PHE A 186 3.47 -17.18 0.94
N PHE A 187 4.46 -17.72 1.64
CA PHE A 187 4.24 -18.58 2.80
C PHE A 187 3.54 -17.83 3.94
N GLN A 188 4.02 -16.63 4.25
CA GLN A 188 3.50 -15.78 5.29
C GLN A 188 2.04 -15.37 5.07
N PHE A 189 1.67 -15.07 3.82
CA PHE A 189 0.29 -14.72 3.46
C PHE A 189 -0.69 -15.87 3.69
N ILE A 190 -0.32 -17.10 3.30
CA ILE A 190 -1.17 -18.28 3.53
C ILE A 190 -1.39 -18.50 5.02
N LEU A 191 -0.30 -18.43 5.80
CA LEU A 191 -0.36 -18.56 7.26
C LEU A 191 -1.28 -17.49 7.88
N ALA A 192 -1.10 -16.24 7.47
CA ALA A 192 -1.87 -15.11 7.97
C ALA A 192 -3.37 -15.24 7.67
N MET A 193 -3.73 -15.62 6.45
CA MET A 193 -5.15 -15.81 6.08
C MET A 193 -5.79 -16.95 6.86
N ALA A 194 -5.10 -18.09 7.00
CA ALA A 194 -5.61 -19.23 7.76
C ALA A 194 -5.82 -18.87 9.25
N ALA A 195 -4.84 -18.20 9.85
CA ALA A 195 -4.91 -17.78 11.26
C ALA A 195 -6.01 -16.76 11.51
N THR A 196 -6.15 -15.76 10.64
CA THR A 196 -7.14 -14.69 10.81
C THR A 196 -8.57 -15.20 10.60
N LEU A 197 -8.79 -16.09 9.62
CA LEU A 197 -10.08 -16.77 9.44
C LEU A 197 -10.43 -17.62 10.65
N GLY A 198 -9.49 -18.45 11.13
CA GLY A 198 -9.71 -19.26 12.33
C GLY A 198 -10.03 -18.42 13.56
N ALA A 199 -9.32 -17.29 13.75
CA ALA A 199 -9.59 -16.36 14.84
C ALA A 199 -11.00 -15.75 14.73
N ALA A 200 -11.40 -15.27 13.55
CA ALA A 200 -12.73 -14.69 13.34
C ALA A 200 -13.85 -15.68 13.71
N VAL A 201 -13.74 -16.95 13.29
CA VAL A 201 -14.72 -18.00 13.61
C VAL A 201 -14.80 -18.21 15.13
N VAL A 202 -13.68 -18.40 15.80
CA VAL A 202 -13.65 -18.66 17.25
C VAL A 202 -14.17 -17.47 18.05
N LEU A 203 -13.80 -16.25 17.65
CA LEU A 203 -14.19 -15.04 18.37
C LEU A 203 -15.67 -14.71 18.20
N VAL A 204 -16.26 -14.97 17.05
CA VAL A 204 -17.71 -14.84 16.82
C VAL A 204 -18.50 -15.83 17.70
N ASP A 205 -17.97 -17.03 17.93
CA ASP A 205 -18.62 -18.07 18.75
C ASP A 205 -18.36 -17.92 20.26
N LEU A 206 -17.74 -16.83 20.71
CA LEU A 206 -17.57 -16.56 22.15
C LEU A 206 -18.94 -16.54 22.88
N PRO A 207 -19.02 -17.07 24.11
CA PRO A 207 -20.27 -17.06 24.87
C PRO A 207 -20.91 -15.68 25.07
N GLN A 208 -20.08 -14.62 25.16
CA GLN A 208 -20.54 -13.24 25.24
C GLN A 208 -21.17 -12.72 23.96
N VAL A 209 -20.80 -13.29 22.81
CA VAL A 209 -21.28 -12.90 21.48
C VAL A 209 -22.45 -13.76 21.02
N GLY A 210 -22.35 -15.09 21.19
CA GLY A 210 -23.41 -16.02 20.91
C GLY A 210 -23.56 -16.45 19.45
N GLY A 211 -22.49 -16.30 18.64
CA GLY A 211 -22.48 -16.68 17.23
C GLY A 211 -22.80 -15.53 16.26
N LEU A 212 -22.72 -15.82 14.97
CA LEU A 212 -22.85 -14.81 13.91
C LEU A 212 -24.24 -14.14 13.91
N GLU A 213 -25.31 -14.90 14.08
CA GLU A 213 -26.69 -14.37 14.11
C GLU A 213 -26.91 -13.41 15.29
N ALA A 214 -26.37 -13.73 16.45
CA ALA A 214 -26.45 -12.88 17.64
C ALA A 214 -25.58 -11.61 17.44
N LEU A 215 -24.39 -11.74 16.83
CA LEU A 215 -23.50 -10.62 16.51
C LEU A 215 -24.19 -9.57 15.63
N ILE A 216 -24.76 -10.00 14.50
CA ILE A 216 -25.38 -9.09 13.51
C ILE A 216 -26.73 -8.51 13.97
N SER A 217 -27.37 -9.09 14.98
CA SER A 217 -28.61 -8.59 15.59
C SER A 217 -28.38 -7.79 16.87
N HIS A 218 -27.13 -7.69 17.36
CA HIS A 218 -26.82 -6.96 18.58
C HIS A 218 -27.06 -5.46 18.43
N PRO A 219 -27.75 -4.79 19.39
CA PRO A 219 -28.11 -3.36 19.28
C PRO A 219 -26.95 -2.42 19.01
N ASP A 220 -25.76 -2.69 19.58
CA ASP A 220 -24.56 -1.85 19.38
C ASP A 220 -23.82 -2.16 18.07
N VAL A 221 -24.13 -3.28 17.42
CA VAL A 221 -23.49 -3.72 16.17
C VAL A 221 -24.33 -3.34 14.95
N VAL A 222 -25.65 -3.47 15.02
CA VAL A 222 -26.58 -3.14 13.91
C VAL A 222 -26.27 -1.79 13.25
N PRO A 223 -26.05 -0.68 14.00
CA PRO A 223 -25.75 0.62 13.39
C PRO A 223 -24.40 0.70 12.67
N LYS A 224 -23.57 -0.35 12.80
CA LYS A 224 -22.21 -0.40 12.23
C LYS A 224 -22.09 -1.32 11.00
N LEU A 225 -23.18 -2.00 10.60
CA LEU A 225 -23.14 -3.03 9.55
C LEU A 225 -23.15 -2.46 8.13
N ASP A 226 -23.59 -1.23 7.93
CA ASP A 226 -23.74 -0.62 6.62
C ASP A 226 -22.44 -0.64 5.83
N LEU A 227 -22.51 -1.20 4.59
CA LEU A 227 -21.38 -1.23 3.66
C LEU A 227 -21.20 0.11 2.93
N ILE A 228 -22.28 0.85 2.78
CA ILE A 228 -22.33 2.21 2.25
C ILE A 228 -23.12 3.03 3.27
N PRO A 229 -22.63 4.22 3.68
CA PRO A 229 -23.38 5.06 4.62
C PRO A 229 -24.74 5.43 4.06
N ASP A 230 -25.74 5.65 4.93
CA ASP A 230 -27.07 6.06 4.50
C ASP A 230 -27.01 7.45 3.84
N ILE A 231 -27.61 7.57 2.65
CA ILE A 231 -27.68 8.83 1.90
C ILE A 231 -28.45 9.91 2.67
N SER A 232 -29.34 9.53 3.58
CA SER A 232 -30.08 10.47 4.43
C SER A 232 -29.19 11.16 5.48
N GLU A 233 -28.03 10.58 5.81
CA GLU A 233 -27.03 11.15 6.71
C GLU A 233 -26.11 12.18 6.03
N GLY A 234 -26.50 12.77 4.95
CA GLY A 234 -25.91 13.84 4.14
C GLY A 234 -24.40 14.08 4.30
N GLU A 235 -23.96 14.59 5.44
CA GLU A 235 -22.55 14.89 5.72
C GLU A 235 -21.72 13.61 5.87
N VAL A 236 -22.20 12.61 6.59
CA VAL A 236 -21.51 11.32 6.78
C VAL A 236 -21.36 10.60 5.45
N PHE A 237 -22.44 10.57 4.63
CA PHE A 237 -22.40 10.01 3.28
C PHE A 237 -21.38 10.73 2.39
N LEU A 238 -21.34 12.07 2.43
CA LEU A 238 -20.38 12.86 1.68
C LEU A 238 -18.94 12.54 2.09
N VAL A 239 -18.65 12.56 3.38
CA VAL A 239 -17.29 12.41 3.93
C VAL A 239 -16.76 10.98 3.79
N LEU A 240 -17.57 9.99 4.15
CA LEU A 240 -17.12 8.59 4.17
C LEU A 240 -17.21 7.89 2.81
N PHE A 241 -18.04 8.36 1.89
CA PHE A 241 -18.25 7.67 0.63
C PHE A 241 -17.94 8.52 -0.61
N ILE A 242 -18.60 9.69 -0.76
CA ILE A 242 -18.46 10.49 -1.98
C ILE A 242 -17.05 11.04 -2.15
N ILE A 243 -16.45 11.61 -1.11
CA ILE A 243 -15.11 12.18 -1.21
C ILE A 243 -14.05 11.10 -1.47
N PRO A 244 -14.05 9.94 -0.80
CA PRO A 244 -13.16 8.84 -1.16
C PRO A 244 -13.26 8.42 -2.63
N ILE A 245 -14.47 8.24 -3.16
CA ILE A 245 -14.66 7.79 -4.55
C ILE A 245 -14.43 8.90 -5.58
N ALA A 246 -14.74 10.16 -5.28
CA ALA A 246 -14.59 11.25 -6.23
C ALA A 246 -13.18 11.82 -6.26
N LEU A 247 -12.52 11.90 -5.12
CA LEU A 247 -11.28 12.65 -4.94
C LEU A 247 -10.11 11.82 -4.39
N GLN A 248 -10.32 11.11 -3.29
CA GLN A 248 -9.23 10.48 -2.56
C GLN A 248 -8.59 9.34 -3.34
N TRP A 249 -9.33 8.57 -4.13
CA TRP A 249 -8.81 7.40 -4.85
C TRP A 249 -7.67 7.71 -5.82
N TRP A 250 -7.61 8.91 -6.37
CA TRP A 250 -6.53 9.34 -7.26
C TRP A 250 -5.48 10.22 -6.58
N SER A 251 -5.68 10.57 -5.31
CA SER A 251 -4.60 11.12 -4.48
C SER A 251 -3.58 10.03 -4.15
N VAL A 252 -2.47 10.39 -3.56
CA VAL A 252 -1.44 9.41 -3.18
C VAL A 252 -1.87 8.70 -1.91
N TRP A 253 -1.88 7.36 -1.92
CA TRP A 253 -2.20 6.55 -0.75
C TRP A 253 -1.24 6.84 0.42
N TYR A 254 0.05 6.80 0.12
CA TYR A 254 1.13 7.34 0.95
C TYR A 254 2.30 7.68 0.05
N PRO A 255 3.22 8.58 0.46
CA PRO A 255 4.40 8.90 -0.35
C PRO A 255 5.19 7.64 -0.71
N GLY A 256 5.38 7.41 -2.02
CA GLY A 256 5.97 6.18 -2.56
C GLY A 256 4.96 5.14 -3.05
N ALA A 257 3.65 5.35 -2.87
CA ALA A 257 2.59 4.52 -3.45
C ALA A 257 1.69 5.37 -4.36
N GLU A 258 2.29 5.96 -5.37
CA GLU A 258 1.65 6.88 -6.31
C GLU A 258 0.59 6.18 -7.16
N PRO A 259 -0.48 6.90 -7.60
CA PRO A 259 -1.41 6.41 -8.59
C PRO A 259 -0.70 5.99 -9.88
N GLY A 260 -1.09 4.85 -10.41
CA GLY A 260 -0.41 4.23 -11.54
C GLY A 260 0.78 3.35 -11.16
N GLY A 261 1.03 3.19 -9.85
CA GLY A 261 2.09 2.35 -9.28
C GLY A 261 3.36 3.12 -8.98
N GLY A 262 3.82 3.01 -7.75
CA GLY A 262 5.07 3.56 -7.24
C GLY A 262 5.65 2.63 -6.17
N GLY A 263 6.82 2.94 -5.66
CA GLY A 263 7.43 2.25 -4.56
C GLY A 263 7.54 0.73 -4.74
N TYR A 264 7.17 -0.02 -3.70
CA TYR A 264 7.26 -1.48 -3.74
C TYR A 264 6.28 -2.13 -4.74
N ILE A 265 5.17 -1.48 -5.12
CA ILE A 265 4.27 -1.97 -6.17
C ILE A 265 4.96 -1.89 -7.53
N ALA A 266 5.57 -0.73 -7.86
CA ALA A 266 6.38 -0.58 -9.06
C ALA A 266 7.55 -1.57 -9.08
N GLN A 267 8.24 -1.76 -7.95
CA GLN A 267 9.34 -2.73 -7.82
C GLN A 267 8.90 -4.15 -8.19
N ARG A 268 7.71 -4.59 -7.78
CA ARG A 268 7.19 -5.93 -8.15
C ARG A 268 6.82 -5.99 -9.64
N MET A 269 6.20 -4.96 -10.21
CA MET A 269 5.92 -4.91 -11.65
C MET A 269 7.21 -4.97 -12.48
N LEU A 270 8.26 -4.24 -12.06
CA LEU A 270 9.57 -4.24 -12.69
C LEU A 270 10.31 -5.59 -12.57
N SER A 271 10.01 -6.36 -11.52
CA SER A 271 10.57 -7.69 -11.27
C SER A 271 9.87 -8.81 -12.05
N ALA A 272 8.75 -8.49 -12.71
CA ALA A 272 7.96 -9.44 -13.47
C ALA A 272 8.73 -9.95 -14.69
N LYS A 273 8.50 -11.22 -15.06
CA LYS A 273 9.11 -11.85 -16.22
C LYS A 273 8.81 -11.11 -17.53
N ASP A 274 7.58 -10.61 -17.67
CA ASP A 274 7.09 -9.88 -18.83
C ASP A 274 5.89 -8.98 -18.47
N GLU A 275 5.38 -8.20 -19.43
CA GLU A 275 4.23 -7.31 -19.25
C GLU A 275 2.97 -8.06 -18.79
N LYS A 276 2.72 -9.26 -19.32
CA LYS A 276 1.59 -10.10 -18.95
C LYS A 276 1.66 -10.52 -17.48
N ASN A 277 2.84 -10.91 -17.01
CA ASN A 277 3.05 -11.24 -15.60
C ASN A 277 2.87 -10.01 -14.69
N ALA A 278 3.28 -8.82 -15.12
CA ALA A 278 3.07 -7.58 -14.34
C ALA A 278 1.56 -7.28 -14.19
N ILE A 279 0.77 -7.37 -15.28
CA ILE A 279 -0.68 -7.13 -15.28
C ILE A 279 -1.40 -8.14 -14.37
N TRP A 280 -1.13 -9.44 -14.53
CA TRP A 280 -1.78 -10.46 -13.71
C TRP A 280 -1.38 -10.40 -12.24
N ALA A 281 -0.14 -10.03 -11.93
CA ALA A 281 0.31 -9.84 -10.56
C ALA A 281 -0.48 -8.72 -9.87
N THR A 282 -0.61 -7.58 -10.55
CA THR A 282 -1.33 -6.42 -10.01
C THR A 282 -2.84 -6.70 -9.90
N LEU A 283 -3.42 -7.45 -10.85
CA LEU A 283 -4.82 -7.88 -10.75
C LEU A 283 -5.06 -8.81 -9.56
N LEU A 284 -4.21 -9.83 -9.39
CA LEU A 284 -4.29 -10.75 -8.26
C LEU A 284 -4.14 -10.00 -6.93
N PHE A 285 -3.21 -9.05 -6.86
CA PHE A 285 -3.05 -8.18 -5.71
C PHE A 285 -4.36 -7.48 -5.34
N ASN A 286 -4.98 -6.77 -6.28
CA ASN A 286 -6.21 -6.03 -6.01
C ASN A 286 -7.38 -6.94 -5.59
N PHE A 287 -7.54 -8.09 -6.25
CA PHE A 287 -8.57 -9.07 -5.89
C PHE A 287 -8.39 -9.58 -4.45
N MET A 288 -7.20 -10.05 -4.11
CA MET A 288 -6.92 -10.59 -2.79
C MET A 288 -7.01 -9.51 -1.69
N HIS A 289 -6.53 -8.29 -1.99
CA HIS A 289 -6.49 -7.19 -1.05
C HIS A 289 -7.88 -6.68 -0.69
N TYR A 290 -8.80 -6.54 -1.66
CA TYR A 290 -10.09 -5.89 -1.44
C TYR A 290 -11.26 -6.87 -1.28
N ALA A 291 -11.26 -8.00 -1.99
CA ALA A 291 -12.38 -8.95 -1.90
C ALA A 291 -12.20 -10.04 -0.84
N VAL A 292 -10.97 -10.55 -0.65
CA VAL A 292 -10.74 -11.74 0.18
C VAL A 292 -10.39 -11.41 1.62
N ARG A 293 -9.50 -10.46 1.81
CA ARG A 293 -8.82 -10.19 3.08
C ARG A 293 -9.63 -9.43 4.14
N PRO A 294 -10.56 -8.49 3.83
CA PRO A 294 -11.15 -7.58 4.83
C PRO A 294 -12.03 -8.26 5.87
N TRP A 295 -12.83 -9.22 5.47
CA TRP A 295 -13.93 -9.74 6.27
C TRP A 295 -13.55 -10.37 7.61
N PRO A 296 -12.49 -11.18 7.73
CA PRO A 296 -12.08 -11.69 9.04
C PRO A 296 -11.79 -10.59 10.05
N TRP A 297 -11.16 -9.50 9.63
CA TRP A 297 -10.85 -8.37 10.51
C TRP A 297 -12.10 -7.57 10.89
N ILE A 298 -13.01 -7.36 9.92
CA ILE A 298 -14.31 -6.71 10.17
C ILE A 298 -15.12 -7.50 11.20
N LEU A 299 -15.18 -8.83 11.08
CA LEU A 299 -15.86 -9.67 12.05
C LEU A 299 -15.25 -9.55 13.45
N VAL A 300 -13.92 -9.61 13.57
CA VAL A 300 -13.23 -9.42 14.86
C VAL A 300 -13.51 -8.03 15.43
N ALA A 301 -13.50 -7.00 14.58
CA ALA A 301 -13.80 -5.64 15.00
C ALA A 301 -15.23 -5.50 15.54
N LEU A 302 -16.23 -6.03 14.83
CA LEU A 302 -17.63 -6.04 15.25
C LEU A 302 -17.81 -6.82 16.57
N THR A 303 -17.17 -7.99 16.69
CA THR A 303 -17.16 -8.80 17.91
C THR A 303 -16.58 -8.01 19.10
N SER A 304 -15.54 -7.22 18.85
CA SER A 304 -14.90 -6.41 19.89
C SER A 304 -15.79 -5.29 20.44
N VAL A 305 -16.82 -4.86 19.69
CA VAL A 305 -17.80 -3.87 20.17
C VAL A 305 -18.63 -4.43 21.34
N ILE A 306 -18.93 -5.74 21.29
CA ILE A 306 -19.68 -6.43 22.36
C ILE A 306 -18.76 -6.74 23.56
N VAL A 307 -17.57 -7.29 23.29
CA VAL A 307 -16.66 -7.77 24.35
C VAL A 307 -15.98 -6.61 25.08
N PHE A 308 -15.62 -5.55 24.37
CA PHE A 308 -14.99 -4.35 24.90
C PHE A 308 -15.75 -3.10 24.44
N PRO A 309 -16.93 -2.79 25.00
CA PRO A 309 -17.77 -1.70 24.51
C PRO A 309 -17.13 -0.31 24.63
N THR A 310 -16.26 -0.10 25.61
CA THR A 310 -15.59 1.18 25.86
C THR A 310 -14.07 1.02 25.95
N LEU A 311 -13.32 2.12 25.84
CA LEU A 311 -11.88 2.12 26.07
C LEU A 311 -11.53 1.76 27.52
N ASP A 312 -12.36 2.18 28.47
CA ASP A 312 -12.19 1.83 29.90
C ASP A 312 -12.29 0.31 30.12
N SER A 313 -13.13 -0.39 29.35
CA SER A 313 -13.23 -1.86 29.44
C SER A 313 -11.96 -2.55 28.94
N ILE A 314 -11.26 -1.98 27.95
CA ILE A 314 -9.95 -2.47 27.51
C ILE A 314 -8.91 -2.18 28.60
N GLN A 315 -8.88 -0.95 29.15
CA GLN A 315 -7.95 -0.59 30.23
C GLN A 315 -8.13 -1.48 31.45
N ALA A 316 -9.37 -1.77 31.84
CA ALA A 316 -9.67 -2.64 32.96
C ALA A 316 -9.20 -4.09 32.74
N ALA A 317 -9.26 -4.59 31.50
CA ALA A 317 -8.78 -5.92 31.14
C ALA A 317 -7.23 -6.00 31.10
N PHE A 318 -6.55 -4.88 30.81
CA PHE A 318 -5.10 -4.78 30.71
C PHE A 318 -4.55 -3.62 31.58
N PRO A 319 -4.62 -3.72 32.92
CA PRO A 319 -4.28 -2.62 33.81
C PRO A 319 -2.81 -2.24 33.81
N ASP A 320 -1.93 -3.13 33.37
CA ASP A 320 -0.47 -2.91 33.30
C ASP A 320 -0.04 -2.13 32.04
N LEU A 321 -0.96 -1.88 31.09
CA LEU A 321 -0.65 -1.09 29.92
C LEU A 321 -0.69 0.40 30.23
N ASP A 322 0.24 1.15 29.62
CA ASP A 322 0.25 2.61 29.71
C ASP A 322 -1.06 3.18 29.12
N PRO A 323 -1.81 4.02 29.87
CA PRO A 323 -3.04 4.63 29.39
C PRO A 323 -2.88 5.40 28.07
N SER A 324 -1.70 5.90 27.75
CA SER A 324 -1.44 6.65 26.51
C SER A 324 -1.50 5.77 25.24
N VAL A 325 -1.37 4.44 25.37
CA VAL A 325 -1.46 3.52 24.22
C VAL A 325 -2.86 2.92 24.06
N ILE A 326 -3.80 3.19 24.99
CA ILE A 326 -5.17 2.70 24.91
C ILE A 326 -5.94 3.46 23.83
N GLY A 327 -6.38 2.73 22.81
CA GLY A 327 -7.17 3.22 21.70
C GLY A 327 -8.10 2.13 21.14
N HIS A 328 -8.97 2.50 20.22
CA HIS A 328 -9.87 1.53 19.57
C HIS A 328 -9.10 0.46 18.77
N ASP A 329 -7.92 0.80 18.26
CA ASP A 329 -7.00 -0.10 17.57
C ASP A 329 -6.46 -1.23 18.48
N LEU A 330 -6.39 -1.01 19.79
CA LEU A 330 -5.94 -2.00 20.76
C LEU A 330 -6.97 -3.13 20.96
N ALA A 331 -8.23 -2.91 20.56
CA ALA A 331 -9.26 -3.93 20.69
C ALA A 331 -8.93 -5.19 19.87
N TYR A 332 -8.21 -5.07 18.73
CA TYR A 332 -7.82 -6.25 17.95
C TYR A 332 -6.87 -7.17 18.74
N PRO A 333 -5.70 -6.74 19.22
CA PRO A 333 -4.85 -7.60 20.04
C PRO A 333 -5.53 -8.01 21.37
N ALA A 334 -6.40 -7.18 21.95
CA ALA A 334 -7.16 -7.55 23.14
C ALA A 334 -8.09 -8.75 22.89
N MET A 335 -8.78 -8.79 21.75
CA MET A 335 -9.60 -9.95 21.35
C MET A 335 -8.79 -11.24 21.19
N MET A 336 -7.50 -11.16 20.85
CA MET A 336 -6.65 -12.34 20.69
C MET A 336 -6.47 -13.12 22.01
N SER A 337 -6.61 -12.46 23.16
CA SER A 337 -6.50 -13.10 24.49
C SER A 337 -7.56 -14.18 24.74
N PHE A 338 -8.66 -14.20 23.96
CA PHE A 338 -9.71 -15.21 24.05
C PHE A 338 -9.46 -16.45 23.16
N LEU A 339 -8.41 -16.47 22.37
CA LEU A 339 -8.13 -17.57 21.46
C LEU A 339 -7.57 -18.80 22.21
N PRO A 340 -7.97 -20.01 21.81
CA PRO A 340 -7.40 -21.22 22.38
C PRO A 340 -5.92 -21.38 21.97
N SER A 341 -5.20 -22.11 22.82
CA SER A 341 -3.82 -22.51 22.53
C SER A 341 -3.69 -23.20 21.17
N GLY A 342 -2.62 -22.96 20.48
CA GLY A 342 -2.36 -23.33 19.09
C GLY A 342 -2.88 -22.30 18.09
N LEU A 343 -4.13 -21.86 18.20
CA LEU A 343 -4.67 -20.81 17.34
C LEU A 343 -4.08 -19.43 17.71
N LEU A 344 -3.92 -19.15 19.00
CA LEU A 344 -3.23 -17.94 19.47
C LEU A 344 -1.78 -17.89 18.95
N GLY A 345 -1.05 -19.01 19.07
CA GLY A 345 0.32 -19.11 18.53
C GLY A 345 0.37 -18.95 17.03
N LEU A 346 -0.59 -19.53 16.28
CA LEU A 346 -0.69 -19.40 14.84
C LEU A 346 -0.98 -17.94 14.42
N LEU A 347 -1.91 -17.27 15.11
CA LEU A 347 -2.25 -15.89 14.83
C LEU A 347 -1.09 -14.95 15.19
N LEU A 348 -0.44 -15.15 16.32
CA LEU A 348 0.73 -14.35 16.69
C LEU A 348 1.88 -14.56 15.69
N ALA A 349 2.15 -15.80 15.26
CA ALA A 349 3.10 -16.08 14.18
C ALA A 349 2.70 -15.38 12.88
N SER A 350 1.40 -15.28 12.57
CA SER A 350 0.90 -14.56 11.40
C SER A 350 1.09 -13.03 11.49
N LEU A 351 0.91 -12.45 12.66
CA LEU A 351 1.16 -11.01 12.89
C LEU A 351 2.66 -10.69 12.83
N ILE A 352 3.50 -11.56 13.37
CA ILE A 352 4.96 -11.49 13.22
C ILE A 352 5.33 -11.62 11.73
N ALA A 353 4.70 -12.54 11.00
CA ALA A 353 4.89 -12.72 9.57
C ALA A 353 4.52 -11.45 8.79
N ALA A 354 3.37 -10.85 9.09
CA ALA A 354 2.91 -9.60 8.48
C ALA A 354 3.86 -8.44 8.77
N PHE A 355 4.34 -8.32 10.00
CA PHE A 355 5.38 -7.38 10.39
C PHE A 355 6.66 -7.57 9.56
N MET A 356 7.18 -8.80 9.51
CA MET A 356 8.41 -9.11 8.78
C MET A 356 8.27 -8.88 7.27
N SER A 357 7.15 -9.26 6.66
CA SER A 357 6.87 -9.06 5.23
C SER A 357 6.88 -7.59 4.86
N THR A 358 6.15 -6.76 5.60
CA THR A 358 6.10 -5.32 5.34
C THR A 358 7.45 -4.67 5.54
N LEU A 359 8.08 -4.88 6.70
CA LEU A 359 9.38 -4.27 6.97
C LEU A 359 10.47 -4.73 6.00
N SER A 360 10.53 -6.02 5.65
CA SER A 360 11.53 -6.52 4.70
C SER A 360 11.35 -5.90 3.30
N SER A 361 10.12 -5.68 2.88
CA SER A 361 9.82 -4.99 1.63
C SER A 361 10.23 -3.52 1.67
N HIS A 362 9.87 -2.81 2.72
CA HIS A 362 10.24 -1.40 2.91
C HIS A 362 11.75 -1.20 3.06
N LEU A 363 12.42 -2.08 3.78
CA LEU A 363 13.88 -2.08 3.90
C LEU A 363 14.57 -2.33 2.55
N ASN A 364 14.11 -3.31 1.77
CA ASN A 364 14.67 -3.60 0.45
C ASN A 364 14.41 -2.47 -0.53
N TRP A 365 13.18 -1.96 -0.58
CA TRP A 365 12.78 -0.84 -1.43
C TRP A 365 13.54 0.44 -1.07
N GLY A 366 13.54 0.86 0.20
CA GLY A 366 14.26 2.05 0.66
C GLY A 366 15.77 1.95 0.42
N SER A 367 16.35 0.76 0.66
CA SER A 367 17.76 0.52 0.35
C SER A 367 18.05 0.63 -1.14
N SER A 368 17.15 0.19 -2.02
CA SER A 368 17.34 0.31 -3.47
C SER A 368 17.45 1.76 -3.92
N TYR A 369 16.62 2.64 -3.35
CA TYR A 369 16.68 4.07 -3.61
C TYR A 369 18.00 4.70 -3.13
N VAL A 370 18.39 4.41 -1.89
CA VAL A 370 19.63 4.94 -1.34
C VAL A 370 20.85 4.47 -2.15
N VAL A 371 20.89 3.19 -2.54
CA VAL A 371 22.02 2.61 -3.27
C VAL A 371 22.07 3.07 -4.72
N HIS A 372 20.96 2.92 -5.43
CA HIS A 372 20.94 3.13 -6.89
C HIS A 372 20.70 4.58 -7.26
N ASP A 373 19.72 5.24 -6.65
CA ASP A 373 19.28 6.58 -7.03
C ASP A 373 20.06 7.69 -6.34
N PHE A 374 20.67 7.41 -5.19
CA PHE A 374 21.50 8.38 -4.49
C PHE A 374 23.00 8.03 -4.53
N TYR A 375 23.42 6.89 -3.95
CA TYR A 375 24.85 6.59 -3.80
C TYR A 375 25.54 6.38 -5.15
N ARG A 376 25.05 5.43 -5.97
CA ARG A 376 25.62 5.16 -7.30
C ARG A 376 25.56 6.37 -8.21
N ARG A 377 24.51 7.18 -8.11
CA ARG A 377 24.30 8.33 -9.01
C ARG A 377 25.14 9.54 -8.64
N PHE A 378 25.36 9.81 -7.34
CA PHE A 378 25.96 11.07 -6.87
C PHE A 378 27.25 10.91 -6.08
N VAL A 379 27.49 9.76 -5.45
CA VAL A 379 28.66 9.55 -4.58
C VAL A 379 29.75 8.77 -5.31
N GLU A 380 29.41 7.63 -5.90
CA GLU A 380 30.37 6.75 -6.56
C GLU A 380 29.73 6.05 -7.77
N PRO A 381 29.71 6.71 -8.95
CA PRO A 381 29.10 6.16 -10.16
C PRO A 381 29.71 4.83 -10.62
N ASP A 382 31.01 4.65 -10.40
CA ASP A 382 31.78 3.48 -10.81
C ASP A 382 31.88 2.40 -9.71
N ALA A 383 31.06 2.50 -8.65
CA ALA A 383 31.05 1.51 -7.57
C ALA A 383 30.78 0.11 -8.09
N THR A 384 31.57 -0.86 -7.62
CA THR A 384 31.37 -2.26 -8.01
C THR A 384 30.04 -2.81 -7.48
N GLU A 385 29.43 -3.76 -8.19
CA GLU A 385 28.19 -4.42 -7.80
C GLU A 385 28.27 -4.99 -6.35
N LYS A 386 29.41 -5.59 -6.00
CA LYS A 386 29.66 -6.11 -4.65
C LYS A 386 29.61 -5.02 -3.57
N LYS A 387 30.17 -3.83 -3.86
CA LYS A 387 30.14 -2.68 -2.95
C LYS A 387 28.72 -2.14 -2.80
N LEU A 388 27.98 -2.01 -3.92
CA LEU A 388 26.59 -1.55 -3.90
C LEU A 388 25.68 -2.49 -3.07
N VAL A 389 25.83 -3.81 -3.20
CA VAL A 389 25.11 -4.77 -2.37
C VAL A 389 25.48 -4.64 -0.88
N ALA A 390 26.79 -4.42 -0.57
CA ALA A 390 27.22 -4.20 0.81
C ALA A 390 26.60 -2.94 1.42
N ILE A 391 26.56 -1.82 0.65
CA ILE A 391 25.91 -0.58 1.07
C ILE A 391 24.41 -0.81 1.27
N GLY A 392 23.76 -1.58 0.40
CA GLY A 392 22.35 -1.94 0.56
C GLY A 392 22.06 -2.64 1.90
N ARG A 393 22.93 -3.57 2.31
CA ARG A 393 22.82 -4.25 3.61
C ARG A 393 23.00 -3.29 4.79
N ILE A 394 24.00 -2.39 4.71
CA ILE A 394 24.21 -1.37 5.75
C ILE A 394 22.99 -0.43 5.84
N THR A 395 22.49 0.02 4.71
CA THR A 395 21.29 0.88 4.64
C THR A 395 20.07 0.20 5.27
N THR A 396 19.88 -1.10 5.01
CA THR A 396 18.82 -1.90 5.64
C THR A 396 18.89 -1.84 7.17
N VAL A 397 20.10 -2.02 7.75
CA VAL A 397 20.28 -1.92 9.21
C VAL A 397 19.97 -0.52 9.73
N VAL A 398 20.51 0.50 9.08
CA VAL A 398 20.32 1.91 9.49
C VAL A 398 18.84 2.30 9.44
N LEU A 399 18.13 1.98 8.36
CA LEU A 399 16.70 2.29 8.22
C LEU A 399 15.88 1.61 9.32
N MET A 400 16.17 0.35 9.65
CA MET A 400 15.46 -0.36 10.71
C MET A 400 15.69 0.27 12.09
N VAL A 401 16.93 0.64 12.40
CA VAL A 401 17.25 1.30 13.69
C VAL A 401 16.49 2.64 13.80
N LEU A 402 16.53 3.45 12.75
CA LEU A 402 15.83 4.74 12.74
C LEU A 402 14.30 4.58 12.86
N ALA A 403 13.72 3.58 12.19
CA ALA A 403 12.30 3.26 12.32
C ALA A 403 11.92 2.81 13.74
N GLY A 404 12.74 1.98 14.37
CA GLY A 404 12.54 1.56 15.75
C GLY A 404 12.62 2.73 16.74
N LEU A 405 13.60 3.63 16.58
CA LEU A 405 13.71 4.82 17.42
C LEU A 405 12.51 5.75 17.26
N LEU A 406 12.03 5.96 16.02
CA LEU A 406 10.85 6.78 15.79
C LEU A 406 9.59 6.12 16.36
N ALA A 407 9.45 4.79 16.27
CA ALA A 407 8.31 4.06 16.83
C ALA A 407 8.15 4.28 18.34
N LEU A 408 9.26 4.40 19.09
CA LEU A 408 9.23 4.70 20.53
C LEU A 408 8.69 6.12 20.85
N ALA A 409 8.69 7.02 19.87
CA ALA A 409 8.18 8.39 20.01
C ALA A 409 6.73 8.53 19.52
N LEU A 410 6.18 7.55 18.77
CA LEU A 410 4.83 7.59 18.24
C LEU A 410 3.81 7.07 19.26
N GLN A 411 2.63 7.70 19.31
CA GLN A 411 1.53 7.30 20.18
C GLN A 411 0.34 6.69 19.40
N ASN A 412 0.10 7.18 18.15
CA ASN A 412 -1.07 6.82 17.36
C ASN A 412 -0.72 6.58 15.88
N ALA A 413 -1.07 5.39 15.36
CA ALA A 413 -0.84 5.02 13.97
C ALA A 413 -1.80 5.72 12.99
N LEU A 414 -3.06 5.97 13.38
CA LEU A 414 -4.06 6.62 12.53
C LEU A 414 -3.70 8.08 12.26
N GLN A 415 -3.19 8.80 13.26
CA GLN A 415 -2.72 10.17 13.08
C GLN A 415 -1.54 10.23 12.09
N ALA A 416 -0.56 9.33 12.23
CA ALA A 416 0.55 9.24 11.29
C ALA A 416 0.07 8.95 9.85
N PHE A 417 -0.91 8.05 9.69
CA PHE A 417 -1.52 7.74 8.40
C PHE A 417 -2.25 8.95 7.80
N SER A 418 -3.00 9.71 8.60
CA SER A 418 -3.70 10.92 8.15
C SER A 418 -2.71 11.98 7.63
N ILE A 419 -1.60 12.22 8.35
CA ILE A 419 -0.55 13.14 7.93
C ILE A 419 0.07 12.71 6.59
N LEU A 420 0.33 11.41 6.42
CA LEU A 420 0.87 10.86 5.18
C LEU A 420 -0.07 11.08 3.99
N LEU A 421 -1.38 10.88 4.17
CA LEU A 421 -2.38 11.17 3.13
C LEU A 421 -2.40 12.63 2.74
N GLN A 422 -2.31 13.55 3.70
CA GLN A 422 -2.32 14.98 3.44
C GLN A 422 -1.09 15.47 2.66
N ILE A 423 0.10 14.96 3.01
CA ILE A 423 1.33 15.28 2.28
C ILE A 423 1.28 14.78 0.84
N GLY A 424 0.59 13.67 0.57
CA GLY A 424 0.33 13.16 -0.78
C GLY A 424 -0.76 13.90 -1.56
N ALA A 425 -1.58 14.69 -0.88
CA ALA A 425 -2.76 15.32 -1.47
C ALA A 425 -2.41 16.22 -2.67
N GLY A 426 -3.15 16.06 -3.78
CA GLY A 426 -3.00 16.86 -4.99
C GLY A 426 -1.83 16.49 -5.90
N THR A 427 -0.92 15.61 -5.50
CA THR A 427 0.17 15.14 -6.36
C THR A 427 -0.26 13.99 -7.27
N GLY A 428 -1.29 13.24 -6.89
CA GLY A 428 -1.69 12.01 -7.58
C GLY A 428 -2.15 12.24 -9.03
N LEU A 429 -2.89 13.31 -9.31
CA LEU A 429 -3.31 13.63 -10.68
C LEU A 429 -2.10 13.90 -11.59
N LEU A 430 -1.06 14.55 -11.08
CA LEU A 430 0.18 14.75 -11.81
C LEU A 430 0.84 13.40 -12.15
N PHE A 431 0.92 12.47 -11.20
CA PHE A 431 1.49 11.14 -11.42
C PHE A 431 0.71 10.31 -12.45
N ILE A 432 -0.61 10.48 -12.51
CA ILE A 432 -1.45 9.91 -13.56
C ILE A 432 -1.11 10.53 -14.92
N LEU A 433 -1.07 11.86 -15.01
CA LEU A 433 -0.97 12.58 -16.27
C LEU A 433 0.46 12.66 -16.84
N ARG A 434 1.52 12.53 -16.03
CA ARG A 434 2.92 12.65 -16.49
C ARG A 434 3.31 11.65 -17.58
N TRP A 435 2.58 10.54 -17.69
CA TRP A 435 2.75 9.56 -18.77
C TRP A 435 2.09 9.97 -20.07
N PHE A 436 1.00 10.76 -19.99
CA PHE A 436 0.08 11.00 -21.11
C PHE A 436 -0.01 12.46 -21.55
N TRP A 437 0.56 13.39 -20.80
CA TRP A 437 0.53 14.80 -21.13
C TRP A 437 1.96 15.34 -21.29
N TRP A 438 2.35 15.55 -22.55
CA TRP A 438 3.70 15.98 -22.94
C TRP A 438 4.17 17.28 -22.26
N ARG A 439 3.25 18.15 -21.92
CA ARG A 439 3.54 19.48 -21.36
C ARG A 439 4.07 19.43 -19.93
N ILE A 440 3.75 18.39 -19.17
CA ILE A 440 4.26 18.19 -17.81
C ILE A 440 5.79 18.12 -17.88
N ASN A 441 6.44 18.92 -17.04
CA ASN A 441 7.88 19.08 -16.99
C ASN A 441 8.38 18.98 -15.54
N ILE A 442 9.70 19.10 -15.37
CA ILE A 442 10.34 18.95 -14.07
C ILE A 442 9.84 19.96 -13.02
N TYR A 443 9.50 21.20 -13.43
CA TYR A 443 8.97 22.22 -12.53
C TYR A 443 7.58 21.87 -12.01
N SER A 444 6.78 21.16 -12.81
CA SER A 444 5.47 20.65 -12.39
C SER A 444 5.61 19.68 -11.21
N GLU A 445 6.55 18.74 -11.29
CA GLU A 445 6.84 17.75 -10.25
C GLU A 445 7.35 18.40 -8.97
N ILE A 446 8.32 19.31 -9.09
CA ILE A 446 8.88 20.05 -7.93
C ILE A 446 7.79 20.88 -7.26
N THR A 447 6.97 21.60 -8.04
CA THR A 447 5.89 22.42 -7.50
C THR A 447 4.87 21.58 -6.75
N ALA A 448 4.41 20.47 -7.33
CA ALA A 448 3.44 19.59 -6.69
C ALA A 448 3.97 19.08 -5.34
N MET A 449 5.23 18.62 -5.31
CA MET A 449 5.85 18.11 -4.09
C MET A 449 6.03 19.19 -3.01
N VAL A 450 6.55 20.36 -3.40
CA VAL A 450 6.81 21.45 -2.45
C VAL A 450 5.52 22.03 -1.90
N VAL A 451 4.56 22.32 -2.78
CA VAL A 451 3.28 22.92 -2.37
C VAL A 451 2.48 21.96 -1.48
N SER A 452 2.35 20.69 -1.85
CA SER A 452 1.62 19.70 -1.03
C SER A 452 2.24 19.55 0.37
N PHE A 453 3.56 19.50 0.45
CA PHE A 453 4.27 19.40 1.73
C PHE A 453 4.04 20.62 2.61
N PHE A 454 4.20 21.84 2.08
CA PHE A 454 4.02 23.05 2.88
C PHE A 454 2.57 23.30 3.28
N ILE A 455 1.60 22.92 2.44
CA ILE A 455 0.17 23.00 2.82
C ILE A 455 -0.12 22.03 3.95
N ALA A 456 0.32 20.78 3.85
CA ALA A 456 0.13 19.80 4.93
C ALA A 456 0.77 20.29 6.24
N LEU A 457 2.02 20.78 6.16
CA LEU A 457 2.72 21.34 7.32
C LEU A 457 1.98 22.54 7.94
N TYR A 458 1.46 23.43 7.10
CA TYR A 458 0.68 24.58 7.55
C TYR A 458 -0.60 24.17 8.26
N LEU A 459 -1.40 23.31 7.61
CA LEU A 459 -2.71 22.91 8.13
C LEU A 459 -2.59 22.09 9.41
N GLU A 460 -1.59 21.20 9.50
CA GLU A 460 -1.45 20.28 10.62
C GLU A 460 -0.70 20.89 11.82
N LEU A 461 0.32 21.70 11.58
CA LEU A 461 1.18 22.20 12.65
C LEU A 461 1.08 23.71 12.86
N ILE A 462 1.13 24.51 11.78
CA ILE A 462 1.27 25.97 11.90
C ILE A 462 -0.09 26.60 12.22
N HIS A 463 -1.16 26.19 11.56
CA HIS A 463 -2.50 26.74 11.78
C HIS A 463 -2.99 26.59 13.23
N PRO A 464 -2.91 25.41 13.86
CA PRO A 464 -3.23 25.25 15.29
C PRO A 464 -2.30 26.04 16.21
N ALA A 465 -0.99 26.08 15.91
CA ALA A 465 -0.01 26.82 16.71
C ALA A 465 -0.25 28.34 16.70
N LEU A 466 -0.86 28.86 15.64
CA LEU A 466 -1.27 30.28 15.54
C LEU A 466 -2.63 30.59 16.21
N GLY A 467 -3.25 29.58 16.85
CA GLY A 467 -4.55 29.71 17.51
C GLY A 467 -5.74 29.53 16.57
N GLY A 468 -5.53 29.02 15.36
CA GLY A 468 -6.61 28.63 14.46
C GLY A 468 -7.39 27.44 15.01
N SER A 469 -8.71 27.39 14.76
CA SER A 469 -9.53 26.22 15.10
C SER A 469 -9.08 25.01 14.29
N PRO A 470 -9.04 23.80 14.87
CA PRO A 470 -8.71 22.59 14.14
C PRO A 470 -9.59 22.41 12.89
N ILE A 471 -8.95 22.16 11.77
CA ILE A 471 -9.65 21.87 10.50
C ILE A 471 -9.75 20.35 10.38
N ASP A 472 -10.95 19.84 10.06
CA ASP A 472 -11.14 18.41 9.90
C ASP A 472 -10.32 17.83 8.73
N ALA A 473 -9.99 16.55 8.80
CA ALA A 473 -9.09 15.89 7.83
C ALA A 473 -9.62 15.95 6.39
N THR A 474 -10.92 15.91 6.21
CA THR A 474 -11.57 15.98 4.89
C THR A 474 -11.39 17.36 4.26
N THR A 475 -11.65 18.42 5.02
CA THR A 475 -11.43 19.79 4.57
C THR A 475 -9.95 20.05 4.28
N GLN A 476 -9.04 19.54 5.11
CA GLN A 476 -7.60 19.62 4.85
C GLN A 476 -7.23 18.93 3.52
N LEU A 477 -7.78 17.73 3.25
CA LEU A 477 -7.58 17.01 1.99
C LEU A 477 -8.07 17.83 0.79
N LEU A 478 -9.28 18.42 0.87
CA LEU A 478 -9.86 19.26 -0.19
C LEU A 478 -9.00 20.48 -0.50
N ILE A 479 -8.55 21.19 0.53
CA ILE A 479 -7.64 22.34 0.41
C ILE A 479 -6.31 21.91 -0.22
N GLY A 480 -5.72 20.83 0.29
CA GLY A 480 -4.44 20.29 -0.17
C GLY A 480 -4.49 19.90 -1.65
N VAL A 481 -5.51 19.14 -2.05
CA VAL A 481 -5.72 18.72 -3.44
C VAL A 481 -5.97 19.94 -4.35
N GLY A 482 -6.83 20.86 -3.95
CA GLY A 482 -7.20 22.04 -4.75
C GLY A 482 -5.98 22.95 -5.01
N ILE A 483 -5.31 23.39 -3.96
CA ILE A 483 -4.18 24.32 -4.07
C ILE A 483 -3.00 23.65 -4.78
N THR A 484 -2.67 22.42 -4.45
CA THR A 484 -1.55 21.69 -5.09
C THR A 484 -1.81 21.51 -6.58
N THR A 485 -3.03 21.08 -6.95
CA THR A 485 -3.40 20.86 -8.37
C THR A 485 -3.34 22.17 -9.17
N LEU A 486 -3.93 23.23 -8.66
CA LEU A 486 -3.89 24.54 -9.33
C LEU A 486 -2.45 25.05 -9.48
N SER A 487 -1.61 24.86 -8.46
CA SER A 487 -0.23 25.32 -8.48
C SER A 487 0.60 24.59 -9.54
N TRP A 488 0.60 23.25 -9.56
CA TRP A 488 1.41 22.52 -10.54
C TRP A 488 0.87 22.65 -11.97
N VAL A 489 -0.45 22.74 -12.18
CA VAL A 489 -1.04 23.01 -13.50
C VAL A 489 -0.63 24.40 -13.97
N GLY A 490 -0.74 25.42 -13.12
CA GLY A 490 -0.28 26.79 -13.43
C GLY A 490 1.19 26.83 -13.84
N VAL A 491 2.07 26.21 -13.05
CA VAL A 491 3.50 26.13 -13.36
C VAL A 491 3.74 25.35 -14.67
N THR A 492 3.04 24.24 -14.91
CA THR A 492 3.13 23.49 -16.16
C THR A 492 2.85 24.36 -17.39
N LEU A 493 1.85 25.23 -17.29
CA LEU A 493 1.45 26.09 -18.41
C LEU A 493 2.37 27.30 -18.59
N LEU A 494 2.94 27.82 -17.51
CA LEU A 494 3.80 29.01 -17.50
C LEU A 494 5.26 28.71 -17.79
N THR A 495 5.72 27.47 -17.61
CA THR A 495 7.12 27.07 -17.81
C THR A 495 7.35 26.44 -19.18
N ARG A 496 8.61 26.36 -19.61
CA ARG A 496 8.97 25.71 -20.87
C ARG A 496 8.81 24.19 -20.76
N PRO A 497 8.33 23.52 -21.83
CA PRO A 497 8.29 22.06 -21.87
C PRO A 497 9.69 21.46 -21.88
N GLU A 498 9.78 20.14 -21.68
CA GLU A 498 11.03 19.40 -21.83
C GLU A 498 11.56 19.49 -23.28
N PRO A 499 12.89 19.35 -23.47
CA PRO A 499 13.50 19.31 -24.81
C PRO A 499 12.92 18.21 -25.67
N GLU A 500 12.79 18.45 -26.96
CA GLU A 500 12.17 17.56 -27.93
C GLU A 500 12.81 16.18 -27.97
N GLU A 501 14.15 16.13 -27.88
CA GLU A 501 14.91 14.88 -27.88
C GLU A 501 14.49 13.96 -26.72
N VAL A 502 14.24 14.54 -25.53
CA VAL A 502 13.76 13.81 -24.35
C VAL A 502 12.36 13.29 -24.57
N LEU A 503 11.47 14.13 -25.13
CA LEU A 503 10.09 13.75 -25.44
C LEU A 503 10.04 12.64 -26.50
N TYR A 504 10.88 12.72 -27.53
CA TYR A 504 10.98 11.70 -28.59
C TYR A 504 11.50 10.37 -28.02
N SER A 505 12.58 10.39 -27.24
CA SER A 505 13.13 9.20 -26.60
C SER A 505 12.11 8.52 -25.67
N PHE A 506 11.35 9.32 -24.90
CA PHE A 506 10.29 8.81 -24.04
C PHE A 506 9.17 8.13 -24.84
N ILE A 507 8.73 8.75 -25.96
CA ILE A 507 7.70 8.15 -26.83
C ILE A 507 8.20 6.82 -27.42
N GLU A 508 9.44 6.78 -27.94
CA GLU A 508 10.01 5.58 -28.56
C GLU A 508 10.15 4.43 -27.56
N LYS A 509 10.57 4.72 -26.33
CA LYS A 509 10.76 3.70 -25.29
C LYS A 509 9.47 3.20 -24.67
N ILE A 510 8.55 4.12 -24.31
CA ILE A 510 7.34 3.82 -23.53
C ILE A 510 6.14 3.58 -24.43
N ASN A 511 6.04 4.33 -25.53
CA ASN A 511 4.88 4.35 -26.42
C ASN A 511 3.55 4.58 -25.66
N PRO A 512 3.41 5.71 -24.94
CA PRO A 512 2.22 5.95 -24.09
C PRO A 512 0.95 6.18 -24.92
N GLY A 513 1.08 6.67 -26.17
CA GLY A 513 -0.03 6.97 -27.05
C GLY A 513 -0.92 8.14 -26.59
N GLY A 514 -1.95 8.44 -27.39
CA GLY A 514 -3.04 9.31 -26.99
C GLY A 514 -2.95 10.78 -27.40
N PRO A 515 -4.04 11.55 -27.16
CA PRO A 515 -4.18 12.92 -27.62
C PRO A 515 -3.16 13.87 -27.00
N GLY A 516 -2.70 13.59 -25.79
CA GLY A 516 -1.73 14.42 -25.09
C GLY A 516 -0.32 14.39 -25.68
N TRP A 517 -0.05 13.54 -26.68
CA TRP A 517 1.22 13.48 -27.41
C TRP A 517 1.13 13.92 -28.86
N LYS A 518 -0.09 14.27 -29.37
CA LYS A 518 -0.30 14.68 -30.78
C LYS A 518 0.59 15.83 -31.22
N ALA A 519 0.78 16.83 -30.36
CA ALA A 519 1.63 17.99 -30.67
C ALA A 519 3.09 17.59 -30.92
N VAL A 520 3.60 16.63 -30.11
CA VAL A 520 4.97 16.14 -30.24
C VAL A 520 5.14 15.28 -31.49
N HIS A 521 4.17 14.42 -31.81
CA HIS A 521 4.17 13.64 -33.05
C HIS A 521 4.12 14.52 -34.29
N LYS A 522 3.27 15.57 -34.28
CA LYS A 522 3.22 16.55 -35.37
C LYS A 522 4.57 17.24 -35.57
N LYS A 523 5.16 17.71 -34.48
CA LYS A 523 6.45 18.40 -34.54
C LYS A 523 7.57 17.48 -35.06
N ALA A 524 7.64 16.23 -34.59
CA ALA A 524 8.58 15.24 -35.09
C ALA A 524 8.44 15.03 -36.61
N ALA A 525 7.17 14.95 -37.10
CA ALA A 525 6.92 14.82 -38.53
C ALA A 525 7.33 16.07 -39.32
N ASP A 526 7.07 17.28 -38.81
CA ASP A 526 7.47 18.55 -39.40
C ASP A 526 9.02 18.68 -39.49
N ASP A 527 9.74 18.14 -38.49
CA ASP A 527 11.20 18.08 -38.45
C ASP A 527 11.78 16.89 -39.26
N GLY A 528 10.97 16.13 -39.98
CA GLY A 528 11.36 14.98 -40.78
C GLY A 528 11.80 13.75 -39.97
N LYS A 529 11.58 13.74 -38.68
CA LYS A 529 11.97 12.66 -37.76
C LYS A 529 10.87 11.59 -37.70
N LYS A 530 11.19 10.36 -38.11
CA LYS A 530 10.27 9.20 -37.96
C LYS A 530 10.45 8.61 -36.54
N LEU A 531 9.46 8.76 -35.69
CA LEU A 531 9.45 8.09 -34.39
C LEU A 531 9.10 6.62 -34.59
N HIS A 532 9.94 5.74 -34.04
CA HIS A 532 9.72 4.29 -34.04
C HIS A 532 8.72 3.92 -32.95
N VAL A 533 7.43 4.06 -33.24
CA VAL A 533 6.33 3.70 -32.34
C VAL A 533 5.60 2.48 -32.89
N SER A 534 5.23 1.55 -32.00
CA SER A 534 4.37 0.43 -32.42
C SER A 534 3.00 0.96 -32.86
N ALA A 535 2.37 0.28 -33.82
CA ALA A 535 1.06 0.65 -34.36
C ALA A 535 -0.10 0.52 -33.34
N SER A 536 0.19 0.18 -32.09
CA SER A 536 -0.83 0.07 -31.05
C SER A 536 -1.50 1.43 -30.83
N GLY A 537 -2.81 1.49 -31.04
CA GLY A 537 -3.61 2.69 -30.86
C GLY A 537 -3.68 3.17 -29.41
N TRP A 538 -4.42 4.27 -29.20
CA TRP A 538 -4.73 4.80 -27.88
C TRP A 538 -5.69 3.87 -27.10
N ASN A 539 -5.13 3.09 -26.17
CA ASN A 539 -5.85 2.03 -25.45
C ASN A 539 -6.36 2.44 -24.07
N VAL A 540 -6.02 3.65 -23.59
CA VAL A 540 -6.43 4.12 -22.25
C VAL A 540 -7.95 4.18 -22.07
N PRO A 541 -8.78 4.64 -23.04
CA PRO A 541 -10.24 4.60 -22.87
C PRO A 541 -10.77 3.19 -22.61
N LEU A 542 -10.27 2.20 -23.33
CA LEU A 542 -10.64 0.80 -23.11
C LEU A 542 -10.08 0.27 -21.79
N GLY A 543 -8.87 0.71 -21.40
CA GLY A 543 -8.30 0.44 -20.10
C GLY A 543 -9.15 0.99 -18.95
N ILE A 544 -9.72 2.19 -19.09
CA ILE A 544 -10.66 2.76 -18.11
C ILE A 544 -11.95 1.95 -18.02
N VAL A 545 -12.51 1.47 -19.14
CA VAL A 545 -13.67 0.56 -19.12
C VAL A 545 -13.33 -0.72 -18.34
N CYS A 546 -12.16 -1.32 -18.58
CA CYS A 546 -11.69 -2.49 -17.84
C CYS A 546 -11.47 -2.17 -16.35
N MET A 547 -10.92 -1.00 -16.02
CA MET A 547 -10.77 -0.52 -14.65
C MET A 547 -12.11 -0.47 -13.91
N LEU A 548 -13.13 0.17 -14.51
CA LEU A 548 -14.45 0.33 -13.90
C LEU A 548 -15.17 -1.03 -13.73
N LEU A 549 -15.14 -1.87 -14.76
CA LEU A 549 -15.72 -3.22 -14.69
C LEU A 549 -15.00 -4.11 -13.65
N GLY A 550 -13.69 -4.02 -13.58
CA GLY A 550 -12.89 -4.76 -12.60
C GLY A 550 -13.11 -4.28 -11.18
N ALA A 551 -13.19 -2.96 -10.98
CA ALA A 551 -13.52 -2.38 -9.67
C ALA A 551 -14.93 -2.80 -9.24
N LEU A 552 -15.92 -2.69 -10.14
CA LEU A 552 -17.30 -3.12 -9.86
C LEU A 552 -17.35 -4.61 -9.51
N ALA A 553 -16.62 -5.48 -10.24
CA ALA A 553 -16.58 -6.90 -9.96
C ALA A 553 -16.00 -7.19 -8.57
N ILE A 554 -14.89 -6.55 -8.19
CA ILE A 554 -14.22 -6.78 -6.90
C ILE A 554 -15.06 -6.21 -5.74
N TYR A 555 -15.64 -4.99 -5.86
CA TYR A 555 -16.54 -4.44 -4.84
C TYR A 555 -17.79 -5.32 -4.69
N SER A 556 -18.37 -5.78 -5.80
CA SER A 556 -19.52 -6.67 -5.73
C SER A 556 -19.19 -8.00 -5.05
N MET A 557 -18.01 -8.60 -5.29
CA MET A 557 -17.58 -9.81 -4.57
C MET A 557 -17.42 -9.55 -3.07
N MET A 558 -16.80 -8.43 -2.69
CA MET A 558 -16.63 -8.01 -1.30
C MET A 558 -18.00 -7.81 -0.61
N PHE A 559 -18.92 -7.12 -1.26
CA PHE A 559 -20.27 -6.85 -0.71
C PHE A 559 -21.12 -8.11 -0.63
N ALA A 560 -21.07 -8.96 -1.67
CA ALA A 560 -21.76 -10.25 -1.65
C ALA A 560 -21.33 -11.09 -0.45
N THR A 561 -20.02 -11.13 -0.16
CA THR A 561 -19.49 -11.81 1.04
C THR A 561 -20.10 -11.20 2.32
N GLY A 562 -20.16 -9.88 2.43
CA GLY A 562 -20.77 -9.20 3.56
C GLY A 562 -22.24 -9.52 3.75
N TYR A 563 -23.01 -9.40 2.68
CA TYR A 563 -24.45 -9.71 2.74
C TYR A 563 -24.73 -11.18 3.06
N PHE A 564 -23.89 -12.13 2.59
CA PHE A 564 -23.99 -13.53 3.03
C PHE A 564 -23.71 -13.67 4.53
N LEU A 565 -22.71 -12.98 5.05
CA LEU A 565 -22.41 -12.98 6.49
C LEU A 565 -23.53 -12.34 7.32
N TYR A 566 -24.21 -11.34 6.76
CA TYR A 566 -25.35 -10.67 7.42
C TYR A 566 -26.68 -11.43 7.29
N GLY A 567 -26.70 -12.58 6.59
CA GLY A 567 -27.92 -13.34 6.36
C GLY A 567 -28.85 -12.76 5.29
N GLU A 568 -28.44 -11.67 4.62
CA GLU A 568 -29.19 -10.98 3.55
C GLU A 568 -29.05 -11.73 2.21
N THR A 569 -29.56 -12.98 2.17
CA THR A 569 -29.29 -13.93 1.08
C THR A 569 -29.74 -13.41 -0.28
N ILE A 570 -30.88 -12.72 -0.38
CA ILE A 570 -31.40 -12.20 -1.66
C ILE A 570 -30.47 -11.14 -2.20
N LEU A 571 -30.13 -10.16 -1.39
CA LEU A 571 -29.21 -9.09 -1.75
C LEU A 571 -27.82 -9.62 -2.09
N ALA A 572 -27.33 -10.61 -1.34
CA ALA A 572 -26.07 -11.29 -1.62
C ALA A 572 -26.06 -11.97 -3.00
N LEU A 573 -27.16 -12.61 -3.39
CA LEU A 573 -27.29 -13.23 -4.72
C LEU A 573 -27.37 -12.20 -5.84
N GLU A 574 -28.12 -11.10 -5.65
CA GLU A 574 -28.20 -10.00 -6.62
C GLU A 574 -26.82 -9.37 -6.88
N VAL A 575 -26.09 -9.07 -5.80
CA VAL A 575 -24.74 -8.50 -5.91
C VAL A 575 -23.73 -9.52 -6.45
N SER A 576 -23.90 -10.82 -6.17
CA SER A 576 -23.10 -11.89 -6.80
C SER A 576 -23.36 -11.97 -8.32
N ALA A 577 -24.60 -11.81 -8.74
CA ALA A 577 -24.92 -11.74 -10.17
C ALA A 577 -24.28 -10.50 -10.83
N LEU A 578 -24.27 -9.36 -10.15
CA LEU A 578 -23.56 -8.16 -10.62
C LEU A 578 -22.05 -8.40 -10.74
N ALA A 579 -21.44 -9.09 -9.76
CA ALA A 579 -20.05 -9.49 -9.80
C ALA A 579 -19.74 -10.38 -11.02
N LEU A 580 -20.60 -11.35 -11.31
CA LEU A 580 -20.47 -12.23 -12.46
C LEU A 580 -20.57 -11.47 -13.79
N VAL A 581 -21.62 -10.63 -13.96
CA VAL A 581 -21.82 -9.83 -15.18
C VAL A 581 -20.65 -8.86 -15.40
N SER A 582 -20.20 -8.20 -14.35
CA SER A 582 -19.04 -7.28 -14.42
C SER A 582 -17.76 -8.02 -14.79
N SER A 583 -17.55 -9.21 -14.24
CA SER A 583 -16.39 -10.07 -14.57
C SER A 583 -16.42 -10.53 -16.02
N LEU A 584 -17.59 -10.97 -16.53
CA LEU A 584 -17.76 -11.35 -17.94
C LEU A 584 -17.52 -10.16 -18.87
N GLY A 585 -18.06 -8.99 -18.54
CA GLY A 585 -17.80 -7.73 -19.23
C GLY A 585 -16.32 -7.39 -19.26
N LEU A 586 -15.65 -7.51 -18.10
CA LEU A 586 -14.21 -7.29 -17.97
C LEU A 586 -13.43 -8.21 -18.91
N PHE A 587 -13.69 -9.52 -18.90
CA PHE A 587 -12.98 -10.46 -19.77
C PHE A 587 -13.21 -10.18 -21.26
N TYR A 588 -14.43 -9.78 -21.64
CA TYR A 588 -14.74 -9.40 -23.02
C TYR A 588 -13.92 -8.18 -23.47
N TYR A 589 -13.95 -7.08 -22.71
CA TYR A 589 -13.23 -5.87 -23.06
C TYR A 589 -11.72 -6.00 -22.90
N TRP A 590 -11.25 -6.80 -21.95
CA TRP A 590 -9.83 -7.09 -21.79
C TRP A 590 -9.26 -7.92 -22.95
N LYS A 591 -10.02 -8.89 -23.47
CA LYS A 591 -9.65 -9.60 -24.71
C LYS A 591 -9.51 -8.61 -25.87
N LYS A 592 -10.43 -7.66 -25.99
CA LYS A 592 -10.39 -6.61 -27.01
C LYS A 592 -9.17 -5.70 -26.82
N LEU A 593 -8.87 -5.29 -25.58
CA LEU A 593 -7.70 -4.49 -25.23
C LEU A 593 -6.39 -5.19 -25.65
N ARG A 594 -6.25 -6.49 -25.36
CA ARG A 594 -5.08 -7.28 -25.76
C ARG A 594 -4.91 -7.39 -27.26
N ASN A 595 -5.99 -7.54 -28.00
CA ASN A 595 -5.94 -7.69 -29.47
C ASN A 595 -5.57 -6.39 -30.19
N THR A 596 -5.67 -5.25 -29.54
CA THR A 596 -5.22 -3.95 -30.09
C THR A 596 -3.73 -3.69 -29.77
N GLU A 597 -3.06 -4.56 -29.01
CA GLU A 597 -1.65 -4.45 -28.63
C GLU A 597 -0.73 -5.36 -29.47
N ILE A 598 -1.33 -6.30 -30.23
CA ILE A 598 -0.66 -7.15 -31.21
C ILE A 598 -0.77 -6.48 -32.59
#